data_98efcbbd21f863ced521cd528e029dd7
#
_entry.id   98efcbbd21f863ced521cd528e029dd7
#
_cell.length_a   1.000
_cell.length_b   1.000
_cell.length_c   1.000
_cell.angle_alpha   90.00
_cell.angle_beta   90.00
_cell.angle_gamma   90.00
#
_symmetry.space_group_name_H-M   'P 1'
#
loop_
_entity.id
_entity.type
_entity.pdbx_description
1 polymer ?
#
loop_
_entity_poly.entity_id
_entity_poly.type
_entity_poly.pdbx_seq_one_letter_code
_entity_poly.pdbx_strand_id
1 'polypeptide(L)'
;MKKLVLFIFLIGITSSAFAQLEQPISWSYKAVRISKNEAVLYVKASLKEKWHIYSLAVKGIPAKTSFAFKPSKDYTLLGKVLEPKPISKYDRILKSNLTYFENEVTFTQKVKLNKIPTIIKGAVAFMVCNDKQCLPTDEIEFSVPIK
;
A
#
# COMPACT_ATOMS: atom_id res chain seq x y z
N MET A 1 -25.35 -67.35 6.61
CA MET A 1 -24.16 -66.75 7.15
C MET A 1 -23.80 -65.55 6.23
N LYS A 2 -24.37 -64.43 6.56
CA LYS A 2 -24.18 -63.21 5.75
C LYS A 2 -23.10 -62.34 6.43
N LYS A 3 -21.93 -62.25 5.79
CA LYS A 3 -20.87 -61.34 6.25
C LYS A 3 -21.24 -59.92 5.81
N LEU A 4 -21.68 -59.10 6.75
CA LEU A 4 -21.96 -57.70 6.55
C LEU A 4 -20.62 -56.97 6.56
N VAL A 5 -20.13 -56.61 5.40
CA VAL A 5 -18.92 -55.74 5.25
C VAL A 5 -19.39 -54.31 5.43
N LEU A 6 -19.13 -53.76 6.62
CA LEU A 6 -19.39 -52.36 6.90
C LEU A 6 -18.27 -51.51 6.25
N PHE A 7 -18.59 -50.97 5.06
CA PHE A 7 -17.70 -50.04 4.37
C PHE A 7 -17.85 -48.64 5.02
N ILE A 8 -17.01 -48.33 6.01
CA ILE A 8 -16.96 -47.02 6.62
C ILE A 8 -16.29 -46.09 5.58
N PHE A 9 -17.11 -45.35 4.88
CA PHE A 9 -16.65 -44.28 3.98
C PHE A 9 -16.16 -43.13 4.83
N LEU A 10 -14.85 -43.11 5.11
CA LEU A 10 -14.18 -42.02 5.81
C LEU A 10 -14.08 -40.84 4.86
N ILE A 11 -15.11 -39.99 4.85
CA ILE A 11 -15.10 -38.73 4.11
C ILE A 11 -14.12 -37.82 4.85
N GLY A 12 -12.88 -37.81 4.37
CA GLY A 12 -11.87 -36.84 4.78
C GLY A 12 -12.32 -35.45 4.38
N ILE A 13 -12.85 -34.69 5.33
CA ILE A 13 -13.09 -33.25 5.19
C ILE A 13 -11.71 -32.60 5.14
N THR A 14 -11.16 -32.42 3.95
CA THR A 14 -9.99 -31.58 3.74
C THR A 14 -10.45 -30.14 3.93
N SER A 15 -10.40 -29.66 5.15
CA SER A 15 -10.51 -28.25 5.46
C SER A 15 -9.32 -27.56 4.78
N SER A 16 -9.57 -26.97 3.63
CA SER A 16 -8.62 -26.04 3.01
C SER A 16 -8.48 -24.88 3.99
N ALA A 17 -7.50 -24.96 4.86
CA ALA A 17 -7.06 -23.82 5.64
C ALA A 17 -6.55 -22.80 4.62
N PHE A 18 -7.42 -21.89 4.20
CA PHE A 18 -6.98 -20.65 3.61
C PHE A 18 -6.14 -19.96 4.68
N ALA A 19 -4.83 -20.15 4.62
CA ALA A 19 -3.91 -19.30 5.32
C ALA A 19 -4.21 -17.90 4.81
N GLN A 20 -4.98 -17.13 5.58
CA GLN A 20 -5.15 -15.70 5.34
C GLN A 20 -3.74 -15.14 5.43
N LEU A 21 -3.16 -14.83 4.28
CA LEU A 21 -1.91 -14.10 4.20
C LEU A 21 -2.13 -12.83 5.01
N GLU A 22 -1.55 -12.81 6.19
CA GLU A 22 -1.67 -11.69 7.11
C GLU A 22 -1.08 -10.47 6.43
N GLN A 23 -1.93 -9.59 5.92
CA GLN A 23 -1.46 -8.35 5.32
C GLN A 23 -1.00 -7.42 6.45
N PRO A 24 0.31 -7.16 6.54
CA PRO A 24 0.86 -6.34 7.61
C PRO A 24 0.67 -4.85 7.38
N ILE A 25 -0.01 -4.46 6.32
CA ILE A 25 -0.27 -3.08 5.92
C ILE A 25 -1.73 -2.90 5.52
N SER A 26 -2.29 -1.76 5.86
CA SER A 26 -3.59 -1.29 5.38
C SER A 26 -3.46 0.13 4.85
N TRP A 27 -4.30 0.45 3.86
CA TRP A 27 -4.29 1.75 3.22
C TRP A 27 -5.63 2.47 3.39
N SER A 28 -5.56 3.78 3.57
CA SER A 28 -6.73 4.64 3.60
C SER A 28 -6.50 5.91 2.79
N TYR A 29 -7.57 6.46 2.25
CA TYR A 29 -7.51 7.55 1.30
C TYR A 29 -8.49 8.65 1.68
N LYS A 30 -8.06 9.90 1.53
CA LYS A 30 -8.90 11.06 1.78
C LYS A 30 -8.48 12.19 0.86
N ALA A 31 -9.44 12.89 0.26
CA ALA A 31 -9.19 14.15 -0.42
C ALA A 31 -9.87 15.30 0.33
N VAL A 32 -9.15 16.39 0.50
CA VAL A 32 -9.65 17.60 1.17
C VAL A 32 -9.48 18.79 0.23
N ARG A 33 -10.58 19.48 -0.08
CA ARG A 33 -10.51 20.75 -0.80
C ARG A 33 -9.90 21.81 0.12
N ILE A 34 -8.89 22.51 -0.39
CA ILE A 34 -8.21 23.59 0.32
C ILE A 34 -8.58 24.97 -0.29
N SER A 35 -9.14 24.98 -1.50
CA SER A 35 -9.70 26.17 -2.12
C SER A 35 -10.78 25.80 -3.14
N LYS A 36 -11.31 26.80 -3.86
CA LYS A 36 -12.25 26.58 -4.96
C LYS A 36 -11.71 25.63 -6.03
N ASN A 37 -10.41 25.72 -6.33
CA ASN A 37 -9.78 25.03 -7.45
C ASN A 37 -8.63 24.10 -7.02
N GLU A 38 -8.43 23.86 -5.74
CA GLU A 38 -7.36 23.01 -5.25
C GLU A 38 -7.82 22.04 -4.17
N ALA A 39 -7.24 20.86 -4.19
CA ALA A 39 -7.39 19.86 -3.14
C ALA A 39 -6.06 19.18 -2.81
N VAL A 40 -6.01 18.55 -1.66
CA VAL A 40 -4.91 17.67 -1.25
C VAL A 40 -5.47 16.27 -1.08
N LEU A 41 -4.87 15.32 -1.78
CA LEU A 41 -5.06 13.90 -1.58
C LEU A 41 -4.10 13.42 -0.49
N TYR A 42 -4.63 12.72 0.49
CA TYR A 42 -3.91 12.03 1.55
C TYR A 42 -4.02 10.54 1.32
N VAL A 43 -2.90 9.85 1.26
CA VAL A 43 -2.80 8.40 1.15
C VAL A 43 -2.05 7.91 2.36
N LYS A 44 -2.74 7.26 3.28
CA LYS A 44 -2.16 6.79 4.55
C LYS A 44 -1.95 5.29 4.51
N ALA A 45 -0.72 4.86 4.79
CA ALA A 45 -0.39 3.50 5.14
C ALA A 45 -0.38 3.34 6.66
N SER A 46 -0.97 2.27 7.17
CA SER A 46 -0.88 1.83 8.56
C SER A 46 -0.29 0.43 8.61
N LEU A 47 0.80 0.27 9.34
CA LEU A 47 1.62 -0.93 9.39
C LEU A 47 1.46 -1.63 10.75
N LYS A 48 1.46 -2.95 10.75
CA LYS A 48 1.58 -3.73 11.98
C LYS A 48 2.96 -3.55 12.60
N GLU A 49 3.06 -3.76 13.90
CA GLU A 49 4.31 -3.67 14.65
C GLU A 49 5.43 -4.48 13.99
N LYS A 50 6.64 -3.91 13.94
CA LYS A 50 7.86 -4.46 13.32
C LYS A 50 7.87 -4.53 11.80
N TRP A 51 6.83 -4.06 11.13
CA TRP A 51 6.80 -3.93 9.69
C TRP A 51 7.07 -2.50 9.24
N HIS A 52 7.70 -2.36 8.09
CA HIS A 52 8.03 -1.07 7.49
C HIS A 52 7.86 -1.08 5.97
N ILE A 53 7.66 0.10 5.39
CA ILE A 53 7.72 0.35 3.95
C ILE A 53 8.79 1.36 3.64
N TYR A 54 9.39 1.26 2.45
CA TYR A 54 10.45 2.18 2.04
C TYR A 54 9.89 3.52 1.58
N SER A 55 10.70 4.56 1.77
CA SER A 55 10.43 5.93 1.34
C SER A 55 10.38 6.03 -0.20
N LEU A 56 9.76 7.11 -0.71
CA LEU A 56 9.76 7.45 -2.14
C LEU A 56 11.18 7.69 -2.68
N ALA A 57 12.09 8.14 -1.82
CA ALA A 57 13.44 8.57 -2.16
C ALA A 57 14.53 7.54 -1.83
N VAL A 58 14.18 6.33 -1.34
CA VAL A 58 15.16 5.30 -1.02
C VAL A 58 16.01 4.97 -2.23
N LYS A 59 17.32 4.80 -2.04
CA LYS A 59 18.28 4.44 -3.08
C LYS A 59 18.87 3.06 -2.84
N GLY A 60 19.37 2.42 -3.89
CA GLY A 60 20.09 1.16 -3.80
C GLY A 60 19.23 -0.11 -3.71
N ILE A 61 17.90 0.02 -3.68
CA ILE A 61 16.96 -1.09 -3.69
C ILE A 61 15.80 -0.82 -4.67
N PRO A 62 15.26 -1.86 -5.31
CA PRO A 62 14.12 -1.71 -6.23
C PRO A 62 12.77 -1.51 -5.51
N ALA A 63 12.76 -1.60 -4.20
CA ALA A 63 11.57 -1.72 -3.35
C ALA A 63 10.99 -0.40 -2.85
N LYS A 64 11.24 0.73 -3.52
CA LYS A 64 10.70 2.04 -3.10
C LYS A 64 9.18 2.08 -3.23
N THR A 65 8.54 2.82 -2.33
CA THR A 65 7.14 3.21 -2.53
C THR A 65 7.04 4.16 -3.72
N SER A 66 6.04 3.94 -4.57
CA SER A 66 5.83 4.78 -5.75
C SER A 66 4.34 4.96 -6.06
N PHE A 67 3.99 6.09 -6.66
CA PHE A 67 2.63 6.45 -7.03
C PHE A 67 2.50 6.60 -8.53
N ALA A 68 1.44 6.05 -9.09
CA ALA A 68 1.02 6.27 -10.47
C ALA A 68 -0.41 6.84 -10.46
N PHE A 69 -0.63 7.98 -11.12
CA PHE A 69 -1.94 8.60 -11.23
C PHE A 69 -2.50 8.39 -12.63
N LYS A 70 -3.79 8.06 -12.73
CA LYS A 70 -4.46 7.95 -14.04
C LYS A 70 -4.65 9.36 -14.59
N PRO A 71 -4.23 9.64 -15.84
CA PRO A 71 -4.45 10.93 -16.47
C PRO A 71 -5.93 11.30 -16.52
N SER A 72 -6.25 12.57 -16.31
CA SER A 72 -7.61 13.09 -16.37
C SER A 72 -7.62 14.53 -16.86
N LYS A 73 -8.70 14.93 -17.54
CA LYS A 73 -8.97 16.32 -17.89
C LYS A 73 -9.59 17.10 -16.71
N ASP A 74 -10.12 16.38 -15.73
CA ASP A 74 -10.86 16.95 -14.61
C ASP A 74 -9.96 17.48 -13.49
N TYR A 75 -8.69 17.06 -13.46
CA TYR A 75 -7.69 17.56 -12.52
C TYR A 75 -6.27 17.54 -13.09
N THR A 76 -5.38 18.29 -12.47
CA THR A 76 -3.95 18.32 -12.79
C THR A 76 -3.13 18.17 -11.51
N LEU A 77 -2.11 17.30 -11.52
CA LEU A 77 -1.22 17.14 -10.37
C LEU A 77 -0.35 18.38 -10.21
N LEU A 78 -0.21 18.89 -9.00
CA LEU A 78 0.66 20.00 -8.64
C LEU A 78 1.89 19.48 -7.87
N GLY A 79 3.04 19.50 -8.54
CA GLY A 79 4.29 19.01 -7.99
C GLY A 79 4.33 17.48 -7.89
N LYS A 80 5.19 16.98 -6.98
CA LYS A 80 5.39 15.56 -6.72
C LYS A 80 4.63 15.14 -5.46
N VAL A 81 4.42 13.84 -5.29
CA VAL A 81 3.98 13.27 -4.00
C VAL A 81 5.00 13.63 -2.94
N LEU A 82 4.50 14.09 -1.80
CA LEU A 82 5.31 14.43 -0.63
C LEU A 82 5.14 13.36 0.45
N GLU A 83 6.21 13.13 1.19
CA GLU A 83 6.24 12.26 2.36
C GLU A 83 6.80 13.03 3.57
N PRO A 84 6.48 12.62 4.82
CA PRO A 84 7.12 13.17 6.00
C PRO A 84 8.59 12.73 6.07
N LYS A 85 9.34 13.23 7.04
CA LYS A 85 10.73 12.83 7.26
C LYS A 85 10.80 11.34 7.59
N PRO A 86 11.47 10.50 6.74
CA PRO A 86 11.61 9.08 7.01
C PRO A 86 12.64 8.79 8.11
N ILE A 87 12.56 7.60 8.68
CA ILE A 87 13.64 7.00 9.47
C ILE A 87 14.77 6.65 8.50
N SER A 88 16.01 6.94 8.89
CA SER A 88 17.20 6.60 8.11
C SER A 88 18.09 5.67 8.91
N LYS A 89 18.46 4.50 8.31
CA LYS A 89 19.34 3.51 8.93
C LYS A 89 20.39 3.07 7.91
N TYR A 90 21.65 3.06 8.32
CA TYR A 90 22.73 2.58 7.47
C TYR A 90 22.68 1.06 7.37
N ASP A 91 22.55 0.55 6.15
CA ASP A 91 22.64 -0.87 5.83
C ASP A 91 24.07 -1.22 5.41
N ARG A 92 24.70 -2.14 6.16
CA ARG A 92 26.12 -2.54 5.95
C ARG A 92 26.29 -3.40 4.70
N ILE A 93 25.28 -4.14 4.31
CA ILE A 93 25.32 -5.05 3.15
C ILE A 93 25.21 -4.21 1.87
N LEU A 94 24.24 -3.33 1.82
CA LEU A 94 24.00 -2.43 0.68
C LEU A 94 24.93 -1.21 0.69
N LYS A 95 25.69 -0.99 1.78
CA LYS A 95 26.58 0.16 1.99
C LYS A 95 25.90 1.50 1.71
N SER A 96 24.63 1.61 2.09
CA SER A 96 23.80 2.79 1.84
C SER A 96 22.83 3.06 2.99
N ASN A 97 22.37 4.31 3.09
CA ASN A 97 21.29 4.64 4.02
C ASN A 97 19.96 4.24 3.41
N LEU A 98 19.26 3.32 4.07
CA LEU A 98 17.88 2.99 3.75
C LEU A 98 16.96 3.95 4.50
N THR A 99 15.97 4.46 3.79
CA THR A 99 14.95 5.35 4.33
C THR A 99 13.58 4.67 4.28
N TYR A 100 12.86 4.63 5.40
CA TYR A 100 11.64 3.86 5.55
C TYR A 100 10.71 4.46 6.62
N PHE A 101 9.49 3.92 6.70
CA PHE A 101 8.46 4.29 7.67
C PHE A 101 7.97 3.06 8.41
N GLU A 102 7.73 3.22 9.71
CA GLU A 102 7.12 2.25 10.62
C GLU A 102 5.81 2.81 11.16
N ASN A 103 4.95 1.94 11.68
CA ASN A 103 3.64 2.25 12.26
C ASN A 103 2.69 2.91 11.28
N GLU A 104 2.94 4.15 10.88
CA GLU A 104 2.11 4.85 9.90
C GLU A 104 2.88 5.90 9.12
N VAL A 105 2.43 6.16 7.90
CA VAL A 105 2.91 7.26 7.08
C VAL A 105 1.75 7.80 6.24
N THR A 106 1.71 9.12 6.06
CA THR A 106 0.76 9.78 5.18
C THR A 106 1.50 10.48 4.06
N PHE A 107 1.27 10.01 2.84
CA PHE A 107 1.73 10.67 1.63
C PHE A 107 0.69 11.70 1.18
N THR A 108 1.15 12.81 0.59
CA THR A 108 0.26 13.87 0.13
C THR A 108 0.54 14.24 -1.31
N GLN A 109 -0.54 14.45 -2.09
CA GLN A 109 -0.47 14.98 -3.45
C GLN A 109 -1.42 16.16 -3.60
N LYS A 110 -0.86 17.31 -3.94
CA LYS A 110 -1.64 18.49 -4.27
C LYS A 110 -2.18 18.40 -5.69
N VAL A 111 -3.43 18.78 -5.90
CA VAL A 111 -4.08 18.74 -7.22
C VAL A 111 -4.83 20.05 -7.48
N LYS A 112 -4.77 20.51 -8.72
CA LYS A 112 -5.65 21.55 -9.25
C LYS A 112 -6.91 20.89 -9.81
N LEU A 113 -8.06 21.39 -9.43
CA LEU A 113 -9.37 20.90 -9.88
C LEU A 113 -9.82 21.71 -11.07
N ASN A 114 -10.01 21.06 -12.22
CA ASN A 114 -10.56 21.67 -13.44
C ASN A 114 -12.06 21.48 -13.52
N LYS A 115 -12.58 20.44 -12.84
CA LYS A 115 -14.01 20.12 -12.77
C LYS A 115 -14.36 19.56 -11.38
N ILE A 116 -15.56 19.86 -10.89
CA ILE A 116 -16.13 19.34 -9.65
C ILE A 116 -17.59 18.97 -9.94
N PRO A 117 -18.05 17.77 -9.52
CA PRO A 117 -17.31 16.72 -8.82
C PRO A 117 -16.30 16.01 -9.74
N THR A 118 -15.26 15.43 -9.16
CA THR A 118 -14.28 14.61 -9.87
C THR A 118 -13.79 13.47 -9.00
N ILE A 119 -13.05 12.52 -9.60
CA ILE A 119 -12.49 11.36 -8.91
C ILE A 119 -11.01 11.28 -9.25
N ILE A 120 -10.15 11.34 -8.24
CA ILE A 120 -8.72 11.06 -8.41
C ILE A 120 -8.52 9.56 -8.39
N LYS A 121 -7.93 9.01 -9.46
CA LYS A 121 -7.61 7.59 -9.58
C LYS A 121 -6.10 7.39 -9.70
N GLY A 122 -5.61 6.34 -9.11
CA GLY A 122 -4.19 5.99 -9.19
C GLY A 122 -3.91 4.65 -8.54
N ALA A 123 -2.61 4.35 -8.43
CA ALA A 123 -2.12 3.18 -7.75
C ALA A 123 -0.91 3.55 -6.89
N VAL A 124 -0.67 2.78 -5.84
CA VAL A 124 0.55 2.81 -5.06
C VAL A 124 1.19 1.43 -5.08
N ALA A 125 2.43 1.38 -5.55
CA ALA A 125 3.27 0.20 -5.49
C ALA A 125 4.23 0.32 -4.32
N PHE A 126 4.40 -0.76 -3.57
CA PHE A 126 5.20 -0.80 -2.34
C PHE A 126 5.72 -2.20 -2.05
N MET A 127 6.71 -2.28 -1.17
CA MET A 127 7.19 -3.52 -0.59
C MET A 127 7.18 -3.39 0.93
N VAL A 128 6.64 -4.38 1.62
CA VAL A 128 6.57 -4.42 3.08
C VAL A 128 7.61 -5.40 3.60
N CYS A 129 8.46 -4.95 4.51
CA CYS A 129 9.53 -5.75 5.10
C CYS A 129 9.45 -5.72 6.63
N ASN A 130 10.06 -6.73 7.25
CA ASN A 130 10.42 -6.74 8.66
C ASN A 130 11.88 -7.23 8.81
N ASP A 131 12.36 -7.41 10.04
CA ASP A 131 13.73 -7.84 10.31
C ASP A 131 14.11 -9.24 9.77
N LYS A 132 13.11 -10.02 9.31
CA LYS A 132 13.30 -11.41 8.87
C LYS A 132 13.06 -11.60 7.39
N GLN A 133 12.14 -10.84 6.80
CA GLN A 133 11.70 -11.04 5.42
C GLN A 133 11.08 -9.79 4.80
N CYS A 134 11.07 -9.75 3.48
CA CYS A 134 10.25 -8.85 2.69
C CYS A 134 9.17 -9.66 1.96
N LEU A 135 7.96 -9.12 1.94
CA LEU A 135 6.90 -9.66 1.08
C LEU A 135 7.15 -9.21 -0.37
N PRO A 136 6.63 -9.94 -1.35
CA PRO A 136 6.69 -9.49 -2.74
C PRO A 136 6.15 -8.05 -2.89
N THR A 137 6.67 -7.34 -3.89
CA THR A 137 6.11 -6.02 -4.24
C THR A 137 4.64 -6.17 -4.58
N ASP A 138 3.82 -5.33 -4.00
CA ASP A 138 2.38 -5.29 -4.20
C ASP A 138 1.96 -3.92 -4.74
N GLU A 139 0.84 -3.89 -5.45
CA GLU A 139 0.26 -2.65 -5.98
C GLU A 139 -1.23 -2.62 -5.69
N ILE A 140 -1.69 -1.53 -5.11
CA ILE A 140 -3.12 -1.32 -4.88
C ILE A 140 -3.61 -0.08 -5.61
N GLU A 141 -4.77 -0.22 -6.25
CA GLU A 141 -5.45 0.90 -6.89
C GLU A 141 -6.30 1.69 -5.87
N PHE A 142 -6.41 2.98 -6.09
CA PHE A 142 -7.30 3.84 -5.33
C PHE A 142 -8.18 4.71 -6.21
N SER A 143 -9.33 5.09 -5.67
CA SER A 143 -10.31 5.95 -6.32
C SER A 143 -10.94 6.86 -5.28
N VAL A 144 -10.61 8.16 -5.31
CA VAL A 144 -10.96 9.11 -4.25
C VAL A 144 -11.84 10.23 -4.82
N PRO A 145 -13.13 10.28 -4.45
CA PRO A 145 -14.04 11.30 -4.94
C PRO A 145 -13.78 12.66 -4.27
N ILE A 146 -13.92 13.72 -5.06
CA ILE A 146 -13.92 15.11 -4.62
C ILE A 146 -15.27 15.71 -4.99
N LYS A 147 -15.99 16.19 -3.97
CA LYS A 147 -17.30 16.83 -4.09
C LYS A 147 -17.19 18.33 -3.95
#